data_cfda16a89a61c7d4bf4ac68eb91f170d
#
_entry.id   cfda16a89a61c7d4bf4ac68eb91f170d
#
_cell.length_a   1.000
_cell.length_b   1.000
_cell.length_c   1.000
_cell.angle_alpha   90.00
_cell.angle_beta   90.00
_cell.angle_gamma   90.00
#
_symmetry.space_group_name_H-M   'P 1'
#
loop_
_entity.id
_entity.type
_entity.pdbx_description
1 polymer ?
#
loop_
_entity_poly.entity_id
_entity_poly.type
_entity_poly.pdbx_seq_one_letter_code
_entity_poly.pdbx_strand_id
1 'polypeptide(L)'
;MEKYLNDAIIGNKNMLATFSSKGEMLRLSYPNHDNRQYLKYFHTGVKVNDSNIIYLHDDINNTYIQYYDTDTNILNTEITNTYFNLKIVQTDFVTIKEDILVKKYSFINDSNIEQDIKFLIHSELLSDQNNFISGMKLDNGMVQFAHDFSIA
;
A
#
# COMPACT_ATOMS: atom_id res chain seq x y z
N MET A 1 -17.26 -11.64 -11.16
CA MET A 1 -16.99 -10.92 -9.89
C MET A 1 -15.82 -11.65 -9.22
N GLU A 2 -14.60 -11.14 -9.38
CA GLU A 2 -13.44 -11.70 -8.70
C GLU A 2 -13.68 -11.58 -7.20
N LYS A 3 -13.58 -12.70 -6.49
CA LYS A 3 -13.57 -12.69 -5.03
C LYS A 3 -12.25 -12.09 -4.61
N TYR A 4 -12.26 -10.86 -4.09
CA TYR A 4 -11.14 -10.32 -3.34
C TYR A 4 -10.93 -11.19 -2.10
N LEU A 5 -9.95 -12.08 -2.17
CA LEU A 5 -9.54 -12.87 -1.03
C LEU A 5 -8.56 -12.04 -0.22
N ASN A 6 -8.80 -11.95 1.09
CA ASN A 6 -7.83 -11.39 2.02
C ASN A 6 -6.77 -12.47 2.27
N ASP A 7 -5.61 -12.32 1.65
CA ASP A 7 -4.54 -13.32 1.73
C ASP A 7 -3.61 -13.06 2.90
N ALA A 8 -3.50 -11.79 3.35
CA ALA A 8 -2.68 -11.41 4.50
C ALA A 8 -3.38 -10.35 5.36
N ILE A 9 -3.03 -10.34 6.65
CA ILE A 9 -3.63 -9.46 7.66
C ILE A 9 -2.52 -8.95 8.58
N ILE A 10 -2.50 -7.64 8.83
CA ILE A 10 -1.65 -7.02 9.85
C ILE A 10 -2.49 -6.14 10.75
N GLY A 11 -2.05 -5.94 11.97
CA GLY A 11 -2.79 -5.08 12.88
C GLY A 11 -2.23 -5.06 14.29
N ASN A 12 -2.91 -4.29 15.12
CA ASN A 12 -2.72 -4.25 16.56
C ASN A 12 -4.08 -4.38 17.27
N LYS A 13 -4.18 -3.96 18.52
CA LYS A 13 -5.42 -4.02 19.29
C LYS A 13 -6.58 -3.22 18.64
N ASN A 14 -6.27 -2.11 17.99
CA ASN A 14 -7.25 -1.14 17.52
C ASN A 14 -7.39 -1.11 16.00
N MET A 15 -6.33 -1.43 15.26
CA MET A 15 -6.26 -1.27 13.81
C MET A 15 -6.08 -2.62 13.12
N LEU A 16 -6.80 -2.84 12.02
CA LEU A 16 -6.66 -4.01 11.16
C LEU A 16 -6.55 -3.58 9.70
N ALA A 17 -5.54 -4.07 9.01
CA ALA A 17 -5.40 -3.93 7.57
C ALA A 17 -5.32 -5.30 6.90
N THR A 18 -6.00 -5.46 5.76
CA THR A 18 -5.97 -6.70 4.98
C THR A 18 -5.42 -6.45 3.59
N PHE A 19 -4.75 -7.45 3.05
CA PHE A 19 -4.06 -7.36 1.76
C PHE A 19 -4.39 -8.53 0.86
N SER A 20 -4.32 -8.30 -0.45
CA SER A 20 -4.27 -9.37 -1.44
C SER A 20 -2.89 -10.01 -1.48
N SER A 21 -2.77 -11.18 -2.11
CA SER A 21 -1.48 -11.85 -2.38
C SER A 21 -0.50 -11.02 -3.23
N LYS A 22 -0.98 -9.94 -3.83
CA LYS A 22 -0.21 -9.00 -4.63
C LYS A 22 0.23 -7.73 -3.87
N GLY A 23 -0.04 -7.66 -2.56
CA GLY A 23 0.29 -6.52 -1.71
C GLY A 23 -0.67 -5.33 -1.79
N GLU A 24 -1.78 -5.45 -2.52
CA GLU A 24 -2.82 -4.42 -2.52
C GLU A 24 -3.53 -4.39 -1.17
N MET A 25 -3.63 -3.21 -0.55
CA MET A 25 -4.40 -3.03 0.67
C MET A 25 -5.89 -2.97 0.33
N LEU A 26 -6.66 -3.94 0.83
CA LEU A 26 -8.07 -4.12 0.51
C LEU A 26 -9.00 -3.49 1.55
N ARG A 27 -8.59 -3.51 2.82
CA ARG A 27 -9.39 -2.97 3.94
C ARG A 27 -8.50 -2.33 4.98
N LEU A 28 -9.06 -1.33 5.65
CA LEU A 28 -8.49 -0.70 6.83
C LEU A 28 -9.62 -0.40 7.80
N SER A 29 -9.59 -1.01 8.99
CA SER A 29 -10.59 -0.85 10.05
C SER A 29 -9.94 -0.24 11.29
N TYR A 30 -10.67 0.69 11.94
CA TYR A 30 -10.29 1.41 13.15
C TYR A 30 -11.56 1.98 13.82
N PRO A 31 -11.69 2.10 15.15
CA PRO A 31 -10.71 1.74 16.20
C PRO A 31 -10.78 0.26 16.62
N ASN A 32 -11.51 -0.58 15.94
CA ASN A 32 -11.53 -2.04 16.13
C ASN A 32 -11.96 -2.76 14.84
N HIS A 33 -11.84 -4.08 14.81
CA HIS A 33 -12.07 -4.91 13.63
C HIS A 33 -13.53 -4.95 13.17
N ASP A 34 -14.47 -4.72 14.09
CA ASP A 34 -15.92 -4.74 13.83
C ASP A 34 -16.43 -3.38 13.35
N ASN A 35 -15.57 -2.38 13.39
CA ASN A 35 -15.90 -1.04 12.91
C ASN A 35 -15.78 -0.92 11.40
N ARG A 36 -16.26 0.24 10.94
CA ARG A 36 -16.29 0.57 9.53
C ARG A 36 -14.92 0.49 8.89
N GLN A 37 -14.94 0.10 7.64
CA GLN A 37 -13.80 0.22 6.76
C GLN A 37 -13.62 1.70 6.38
N TYR A 38 -12.39 2.21 6.49
CA TYR A 38 -12.04 3.59 6.15
C TYR A 38 -11.33 3.73 4.80
N LEU A 39 -11.09 2.64 4.10
CA LEU A 39 -10.40 2.64 2.83
C LEU A 39 -11.38 2.34 1.70
N LYS A 40 -11.48 3.24 0.71
CA LYS A 40 -12.15 2.92 -0.55
C LYS A 40 -11.19 2.20 -1.49
N TYR A 41 -10.00 2.73 -1.66
CA TYR A 41 -8.87 2.10 -2.35
C TYR A 41 -7.54 2.74 -1.93
N PHE A 42 -6.47 1.96 -2.08
CA PHE A 42 -5.09 2.42 -1.94
C PHE A 42 -4.23 1.70 -2.99
N HIS A 43 -4.06 2.35 -4.12
CA HIS A 43 -3.30 1.81 -5.24
C HIS A 43 -1.93 2.48 -5.29
N THR A 44 -0.91 1.68 -5.52
CA THR A 44 0.45 2.16 -5.75
C THR A 44 0.90 1.80 -7.14
N GLY A 45 1.66 2.69 -7.76
CA GLY A 45 2.16 2.50 -9.10
C GLY A 45 3.54 3.10 -9.29
N VAL A 46 4.18 2.72 -10.36
CA VAL A 46 5.46 3.28 -10.79
C VAL A 46 5.40 3.67 -12.26
N LYS A 47 6.13 4.73 -12.58
CA LYS A 47 6.50 5.07 -13.94
C LYS A 47 8.01 4.95 -14.05
N VAL A 48 8.48 4.12 -14.96
CA VAL A 48 9.91 3.90 -15.23
C VAL A 48 10.27 4.64 -16.49
N ASN A 49 11.19 5.57 -16.41
CA ASN A 49 11.57 6.46 -17.52
C ASN A 49 10.33 7.13 -18.14
N ASP A 50 10.19 7.06 -19.45
CA ASP A 50 9.04 7.61 -20.19
C ASP A 50 7.92 6.59 -20.44
N SER A 51 7.89 5.47 -19.72
CA SER A 51 6.83 4.47 -19.84
C SER A 51 5.46 4.98 -19.37
N ASN A 52 4.41 4.22 -19.62
CA ASN A 52 3.14 4.43 -18.94
C ASN A 52 3.26 4.04 -17.45
N ILE A 53 2.33 4.56 -16.63
CA ILE A 53 2.21 4.14 -15.23
C ILE A 53 1.75 2.68 -15.20
N ILE A 54 2.44 1.88 -14.42
CA ILE A 54 2.02 0.52 -14.08
C ILE A 54 1.62 0.45 -12.61
N TYR A 55 0.46 -0.16 -12.33
CA TYR A 55 0.04 -0.42 -10.95
C TYR A 55 0.72 -1.68 -10.42
N LEU A 56 1.23 -1.61 -9.19
CA LEU A 56 2.04 -2.69 -8.63
C LEU A 56 1.27 -4.00 -8.47
N HIS A 57 -0.05 -3.93 -8.23
CA HIS A 57 -0.91 -5.10 -8.02
C HIS A 57 -1.55 -5.65 -9.31
N ASP A 58 -1.40 -4.98 -10.45
CA ASP A 58 -2.15 -5.31 -11.68
C ASP A 58 -1.33 -5.21 -12.98
N ASP A 59 -0.06 -5.55 -12.95
CA ASP A 59 0.76 -5.63 -14.16
C ASP A 59 1.06 -7.09 -14.52
N ILE A 60 0.90 -7.44 -15.79
CA ILE A 60 1.09 -8.82 -16.31
C ILE A 60 2.57 -9.27 -16.19
N ASN A 61 3.51 -8.33 -16.15
CA ASN A 61 4.93 -8.63 -16.03
C ASN A 61 5.39 -8.75 -14.57
N ASN A 62 4.47 -8.58 -13.60
CA ASN A 62 4.77 -8.69 -12.20
C ASN A 62 4.61 -10.12 -11.70
N THR A 63 5.58 -10.56 -10.91
CA THR A 63 5.49 -11.74 -10.05
C THR A 63 5.56 -11.32 -8.60
N TYR A 64 4.93 -12.10 -7.70
CA TYR A 64 4.74 -11.73 -6.31
C TYR A 64 5.18 -12.85 -5.38
N ILE A 65 5.89 -12.50 -4.30
CA ILE A 65 6.18 -13.37 -3.15
C ILE A 65 5.78 -12.61 -1.90
N GLN A 66 4.91 -13.20 -1.08
CA GLN A 66 4.42 -12.57 0.14
C GLN A 66 4.73 -13.45 1.35
N TYR A 67 5.27 -12.83 2.41
CA TYR A 67 5.64 -13.53 3.64
C TYR A 67 5.67 -12.57 4.84
N TYR A 68 5.58 -13.12 6.04
CA TYR A 68 5.82 -12.38 7.28
C TYR A 68 7.27 -12.57 7.73
N ASP A 69 7.84 -11.54 8.34
CA ASP A 69 9.08 -11.70 9.07
C ASP A 69 8.85 -12.64 10.26
N THR A 70 9.84 -13.47 10.56
CA THR A 70 9.75 -14.49 11.62
C THR A 70 9.33 -13.86 12.96
N ASP A 71 8.30 -14.43 13.59
CA ASP A 71 7.74 -14.02 14.87
C ASP A 71 7.24 -12.56 14.95
N THR A 72 6.86 -11.98 13.81
CA THR A 72 6.32 -10.61 13.73
C THR A 72 5.03 -10.55 12.93
N ASN A 73 4.36 -9.39 12.96
CA ASN A 73 3.27 -9.06 12.04
C ASN A 73 3.73 -8.09 10.93
N ILE A 74 5.01 -8.10 10.60
CA ILE A 74 5.58 -7.34 9.50
C ILE A 74 5.37 -8.16 8.23
N LEU A 75 4.56 -7.64 7.32
CA LEU A 75 4.25 -8.27 6.04
C LEU A 75 5.18 -7.71 4.96
N ASN A 76 5.88 -8.59 4.27
CA ASN A 76 6.66 -8.23 3.09
C ASN A 76 5.98 -8.78 1.83
N THR A 77 5.94 -7.96 0.80
CA THR A 77 5.54 -8.36 -0.55
C THR A 77 6.65 -7.96 -1.51
N GLU A 78 7.34 -8.95 -2.05
CA GLU A 78 8.32 -8.75 -3.11
C GLU A 78 7.61 -8.78 -4.45
N ILE A 79 7.80 -7.74 -5.24
CA ILE A 79 7.22 -7.57 -6.57
C ILE A 79 8.37 -7.49 -7.55
N THR A 80 8.45 -8.43 -8.49
CA THR A 80 9.47 -8.42 -9.53
C THR A 80 8.82 -8.16 -10.87
N ASN A 81 9.15 -7.02 -11.48
CA ASN A 81 8.73 -6.69 -12.84
C ASN A 81 9.79 -7.13 -13.82
N THR A 82 9.47 -8.11 -14.65
CA THR A 82 10.41 -8.72 -15.60
C THR A 82 10.67 -7.85 -16.83
N TYR A 83 9.75 -6.95 -17.18
CA TYR A 83 9.90 -6.06 -18.33
C TYR A 83 10.94 -4.97 -18.07
N PHE A 84 10.90 -4.37 -16.87
CA PHE A 84 11.83 -3.32 -16.48
C PHE A 84 13.09 -3.84 -15.72
N ASN A 85 13.14 -5.12 -15.39
CA ASN A 85 14.14 -5.67 -14.47
C ASN A 85 14.20 -4.86 -13.16
N LEU A 86 13.02 -4.59 -12.59
CA LEU A 86 12.83 -3.82 -11.38
C LEU A 86 12.25 -4.72 -10.30
N LYS A 87 12.89 -4.74 -9.13
CA LYS A 87 12.37 -5.39 -7.93
C LYS A 87 11.90 -4.32 -6.96
N ILE A 88 10.72 -4.50 -6.40
CA ILE A 88 10.14 -3.62 -5.38
C ILE A 88 9.84 -4.48 -4.16
N VAL A 89 10.32 -4.05 -2.99
CA VAL A 89 9.97 -4.68 -1.71
C VAL A 89 9.06 -3.74 -0.97
N GLN A 90 7.80 -4.13 -0.83
CA GLN A 90 6.80 -3.47 0.00
C GLN A 90 6.80 -4.13 1.36
N THR A 91 6.99 -3.34 2.41
CA THR A 91 6.94 -3.78 3.82
C THR A 91 5.83 -3.04 4.52
N ASP A 92 4.88 -3.76 5.08
CA ASP A 92 3.69 -3.25 5.75
C ASP A 92 3.66 -3.71 7.20
N PHE A 93 3.42 -2.80 8.14
CA PHE A 93 3.21 -3.14 9.54
C PHE A 93 2.39 -2.09 10.27
N VAL A 94 1.76 -2.49 11.36
CA VAL A 94 1.10 -1.58 12.32
C VAL A 94 1.94 -1.51 13.58
N THR A 95 2.20 -0.28 14.05
CA THR A 95 2.95 -0.08 15.29
C THR A 95 2.18 -0.63 16.50
N ILE A 96 2.91 -1.10 17.53
CA ILE A 96 2.29 -1.78 18.68
C ILE A 96 1.58 -0.79 19.62
N LYS A 97 2.17 0.39 19.81
CA LYS A 97 1.72 1.37 20.81
C LYS A 97 0.84 2.47 20.22
N GLU A 98 1.14 2.86 19.01
CA GLU A 98 0.40 3.88 18.28
C GLU A 98 -0.44 3.21 17.18
N ASP A 99 -1.56 3.80 16.82
CA ASP A 99 -2.40 3.30 15.74
C ASP A 99 -1.92 3.87 14.40
N ILE A 100 -0.71 3.47 14.00
CA ILE A 100 -0.04 3.91 12.78
C ILE A 100 0.22 2.70 11.89
N LEU A 101 -0.36 2.71 10.69
CA LEU A 101 -0.02 1.80 9.62
C LEU A 101 1.16 2.39 8.82
N VAL A 102 2.24 1.66 8.74
CA VAL A 102 3.43 2.03 7.96
C VAL A 102 3.49 1.18 6.70
N LYS A 103 3.69 1.85 5.56
CA LYS A 103 3.95 1.21 4.26
C LYS A 103 5.30 1.73 3.74
N LYS A 104 6.28 0.85 3.66
CA LYS A 104 7.62 1.16 3.15
C LYS A 104 7.81 0.51 1.78
N TYR A 105 8.39 1.24 0.85
CA TYR A 105 8.74 0.73 -0.47
C TYR A 105 10.23 0.91 -0.72
N SER A 106 10.90 -0.16 -1.14
CA SER A 106 12.30 -0.18 -1.55
C SER A 106 12.37 -0.59 -3.01
N PHE A 107 13.07 0.19 -3.82
CA PHE A 107 13.23 -0.05 -5.25
C PHE A 107 14.65 -0.53 -5.53
N ILE A 108 14.78 -1.63 -6.25
CA ILE A 108 16.04 -2.25 -6.62
C ILE A 108 16.05 -2.35 -8.15
N ASN A 109 16.99 -1.65 -8.77
CA ASN A 109 17.22 -1.72 -10.20
C ASN A 109 18.14 -2.88 -10.50
N ASP A 110 17.59 -3.98 -11.02
CA ASP A 110 18.35 -5.16 -11.41
C ASP A 110 18.81 -5.10 -12.89
N SER A 111 18.55 -3.97 -13.58
CA SER A 111 19.04 -3.73 -14.94
C SER A 111 20.49 -3.19 -14.92
N ASN A 112 21.16 -3.26 -16.08
CA ASN A 112 22.50 -2.70 -16.26
C ASN A 112 22.50 -1.22 -16.66
N ILE A 113 21.33 -0.55 -16.64
CA ILE A 113 21.18 0.84 -17.04
C ILE A 113 20.53 1.64 -15.91
N GLU A 114 20.82 2.92 -15.85
CA GLU A 114 20.14 3.84 -14.95
C GLU A 114 18.67 3.99 -15.34
N GLN A 115 17.77 4.01 -14.36
CA GLN A 115 16.33 4.17 -14.53
C GLN A 115 15.82 5.32 -13.68
N ASP A 116 15.06 6.23 -14.30
CA ASP A 116 14.26 7.23 -13.58
C ASP A 116 12.96 6.57 -13.11
N ILE A 117 12.74 6.52 -11.80
CA ILE A 117 11.56 5.88 -11.21
C ILE A 117 10.73 6.95 -10.50
N LYS A 118 9.49 7.12 -10.97
CA LYS A 118 8.48 7.95 -10.29
C LYS A 118 7.48 7.03 -9.61
N PHE A 119 7.43 7.12 -8.28
CA PHE A 119 6.47 6.39 -7.45
C PHE A 119 5.19 7.20 -7.29
N LEU A 120 4.05 6.53 -7.43
CA LEU A 120 2.73 7.15 -7.34
C LEU A 120 1.88 6.41 -6.30
N ILE A 121 1.14 7.20 -5.54
CA ILE A 121 0.10 6.72 -4.62
C ILE A 121 -1.22 7.33 -5.07
N HIS A 122 -2.22 6.47 -5.24
CA HIS A 122 -3.58 6.86 -5.56
C HIS A 122 -4.51 6.23 -4.52
N SER A 123 -5.03 7.05 -3.62
CA SER A 123 -5.82 6.60 -2.48
C SER A 123 -7.08 7.42 -2.30
N GLU A 124 -8.12 6.79 -1.78
CA GLU A 124 -9.35 7.45 -1.36
C GLU A 124 -9.82 6.83 -0.04
N LEU A 125 -10.05 7.70 0.95
CA LEU A 125 -10.62 7.32 2.24
C LEU A 125 -12.15 7.38 2.17
N LEU A 126 -12.82 6.47 2.88
CA LEU A 126 -14.26 6.51 3.09
C LEU A 126 -14.58 7.46 4.26
N SER A 127 -15.50 8.38 4.04
CA SER A 127 -16.06 9.26 5.08
C SER A 127 -17.56 9.02 5.19
N ASP A 128 -18.08 9.08 6.41
CA ASP A 128 -19.51 8.94 6.69
C ASP A 128 -20.35 10.15 6.24
N GLN A 129 -19.71 11.29 6.06
CA GLN A 129 -20.37 12.54 5.71
C GLN A 129 -19.84 13.05 4.37
N ASN A 130 -20.54 12.70 3.29
CA ASN A 130 -20.42 13.32 1.97
C ASN A 130 -19.00 13.44 1.39
N ASN A 131 -18.20 12.39 1.48
CA ASN A 131 -16.97 12.21 0.69
C ASN A 131 -16.01 13.42 0.61
N PHE A 132 -15.93 14.23 1.63
CA PHE A 132 -14.93 15.29 1.68
C PHE A 132 -13.58 14.70 2.08
N ILE A 133 -12.78 14.44 1.08
CA ILE A 133 -11.37 14.15 1.25
C ILE A 133 -10.63 15.45 1.02
N SER A 134 -9.87 15.85 2.02
CA SER A 134 -8.96 16.98 1.92
C SER A 134 -7.52 16.49 1.96
N GLY A 135 -6.63 17.25 1.38
CA GLY A 135 -5.20 16.97 1.40
C GLY A 135 -4.41 18.24 1.63
N MET A 136 -3.29 18.10 2.30
CA MET A 136 -2.34 19.17 2.53
C MET A 136 -0.95 18.71 2.10
N LYS A 137 -0.28 19.54 1.30
CA LYS A 137 1.12 19.31 0.95
C LYS A 137 2.01 19.82 2.08
N LEU A 138 2.95 18.99 2.49
CA LEU A 138 4.02 19.33 3.42
C LEU A 138 5.35 19.45 2.66
N ASP A 139 6.36 20.05 3.27
CA ASP A 139 7.69 20.18 2.66
C ASP A 139 8.29 18.84 2.21
N ASN A 140 8.06 17.79 2.98
CA ASN A 140 8.59 16.44 2.73
C ASN A 140 7.49 15.39 2.48
N GLY A 141 6.29 15.79 2.05
CA GLY A 141 5.23 14.84 1.83
C GLY A 141 3.87 15.46 1.58
N MET A 142 2.85 14.63 1.74
CA MET A 142 1.44 15.03 1.63
C MET A 142 0.64 14.30 2.70
N VAL A 143 -0.31 15.00 3.32
CA VAL A 143 -1.31 14.41 4.21
C VAL A 143 -2.66 14.44 3.51
N GLN A 144 -3.30 13.29 3.41
CA GLN A 144 -4.71 13.17 3.04
C GLN A 144 -5.52 12.88 4.31
N PHE A 145 -6.61 13.56 4.51
CA PHE A 145 -7.47 13.34 5.67
C PHE A 145 -8.95 13.38 5.29
N ALA A 146 -9.75 12.60 6.01
CA ALA A 146 -11.20 12.59 5.93
C ALA A 146 -11.74 12.57 7.37
N HIS A 147 -12.33 13.68 7.81
CA HIS A 147 -12.76 13.86 9.20
C HIS A 147 -11.63 13.62 10.21
N ASP A 148 -11.77 12.61 11.07
CA ASP A 148 -10.81 12.26 12.11
C ASP A 148 -9.76 11.23 11.66
N PHE A 149 -9.69 10.94 10.38
CA PHE A 149 -8.79 9.95 9.81
C PHE A 149 -7.82 10.60 8.80
N SER A 150 -6.55 10.22 8.85
CA SER A 150 -5.52 10.78 7.94
C SER A 150 -4.57 9.72 7.39
N ILE A 151 -4.09 9.97 6.17
CA ILE A 151 -2.96 9.27 5.54
C ILE A 151 -1.86 10.29 5.27
N ALA A 152 -0.65 10.00 5.70
CA ALA A 152 0.54 10.83 5.53
C ALA A 152 1.64 10.10 4.78
#